data_515ecc9194d2a99b65df17175f512d70
#
_entry.id   515ecc9194d2a99b65df17175f512d70
#
_cell.length_a   1.000
_cell.length_b   1.000
_cell.length_c   1.000
_cell.angle_alpha   90.00
_cell.angle_beta   90.00
_cell.angle_gamma   90.00
#
_symmetry.space_group_name_H-M   'P 1'
#
loop_
_entity.id
_entity.type
_entity.pdbx_description
1 polymer ?
#
loop_
_entity_poly.entity_id
_entity_poly.type
_entity_poly.pdbx_seq_one_letter_code
_entity_poly.pdbx_strand_id
1 'polypeptide(L)'
;KEIIDKTGIDYAKIVVSVFDIDTVVGGGYFWRLPHAFLTAPDPHRTSYQPIPVYHNNLWKAHWFARVSAYSNTFWQMMQQVREEKLATYSSHSMSWQALVDIDFWATNMVSEDSRIFWHFFCHYRGRYRVEPLYFPVSMDVCMDKTTGKTIGNLYRQQRRWGWGVEN
;
A
#
# COMPACT_ATOMS: atom_id res chain seq x y z
N LYS A 1 15.84 -6.40 -10.29
CA LYS A 1 17.07 -6.78 -9.59
C LYS A 1 18.31 -6.45 -10.41
N GLU A 2 18.45 -6.95 -11.63
CA GLU A 2 19.64 -6.75 -12.50
C GLU A 2 20.11 -5.30 -12.65
N ILE A 3 19.18 -4.32 -12.71
CA ILE A 3 19.52 -2.90 -12.81
C ILE A 3 20.19 -2.42 -11.52
N ILE A 4 19.67 -2.82 -10.37
CA ILE A 4 20.21 -2.45 -9.06
C ILE A 4 21.57 -3.12 -8.84
N ASP A 5 21.71 -4.39 -9.21
CA ASP A 5 22.97 -5.13 -9.12
C ASP A 5 24.12 -4.41 -9.87
N LYS A 6 23.80 -3.81 -11.02
CA LYS A 6 24.77 -3.03 -11.82
C LYS A 6 25.23 -1.73 -11.16
N THR A 7 24.47 -1.21 -10.19
CA THR A 7 24.84 0.03 -9.47
C THR A 7 25.86 -0.20 -8.37
N GLY A 8 26.00 -1.44 -7.87
CA GLY A 8 26.84 -1.78 -6.73
C GLY A 8 26.38 -1.19 -5.39
N ILE A 9 25.16 -0.63 -5.33
CA ILE A 9 24.61 -0.06 -4.09
C ILE A 9 24.20 -1.21 -3.16
N ASP A 10 24.55 -1.08 -1.89
CA ASP A 10 24.16 -2.01 -0.84
C ASP A 10 22.62 -2.06 -0.72
N TYR A 11 22.03 -3.24 -0.81
CA TYR A 11 20.59 -3.46 -0.73
C TYR A 11 19.98 -2.91 0.57
N ALA A 12 20.73 -2.92 1.66
CA ALA A 12 20.32 -2.36 2.94
C ALA A 12 20.08 -0.86 2.90
N LYS A 13 20.59 -0.15 1.89
CA LYS A 13 20.43 1.31 1.72
C LYS A 13 19.34 1.70 0.72
N ILE A 14 18.60 0.73 0.21
CA ILE A 14 17.59 0.96 -0.82
C ILE A 14 16.20 0.74 -0.23
N VAL A 15 15.34 1.74 -0.39
CA VAL A 15 13.90 1.64 -0.08
C VAL A 15 13.11 1.68 -1.38
N VAL A 16 12.15 0.80 -1.51
CA VAL A 16 11.28 0.69 -2.68
C VAL A 16 9.88 1.13 -2.31
N SER A 17 9.31 1.99 -3.12
CA SER A 17 7.90 2.36 -3.05
C SER A 17 7.15 1.74 -4.23
N VAL A 18 6.02 1.12 -3.95
CA VAL A 18 5.11 0.58 -4.94
C VAL A 18 3.81 1.33 -4.85
N PHE A 19 3.37 1.88 -5.97
CA PHE A 19 2.16 2.68 -6.06
C PHE A 19 1.22 2.10 -7.11
N ASP A 20 -0.07 2.16 -6.83
CA ASP A 20 -1.08 1.92 -7.86
C ASP A 20 -0.97 2.99 -8.95
N ILE A 21 -1.37 2.64 -10.16
CA ILE A 21 -1.18 3.49 -11.35
C ILE A 21 -1.88 4.85 -11.25
N ASP A 22 -2.92 4.96 -10.43
CA ASP A 22 -3.69 6.16 -10.18
C ASP A 22 -3.22 6.93 -8.94
N THR A 23 -2.17 6.44 -8.26
CA THR A 23 -1.65 7.09 -7.06
C THR A 23 -0.85 8.35 -7.40
N VAL A 24 -1.26 9.47 -6.82
CA VAL A 24 -0.54 10.74 -6.87
C VAL A 24 0.12 10.99 -5.53
N VAL A 25 1.44 11.14 -5.56
CA VAL A 25 2.26 11.31 -4.37
C VAL A 25 2.69 12.75 -4.22
N GLY A 26 2.41 13.35 -3.07
CA GLY A 26 2.87 14.72 -2.75
C GLY A 26 4.38 14.80 -2.52
N GLY A 27 4.98 15.96 -2.81
CA GLY A 27 6.45 16.15 -2.70
C GLY A 27 7.03 15.84 -1.32
N GLY A 28 6.24 15.96 -0.25
CA GLY A 28 6.68 15.63 1.11
C GLY A 28 6.86 14.13 1.40
N TYR A 29 6.29 13.25 0.57
CA TYR A 29 6.39 11.80 0.76
C TYR A 29 7.86 11.31 0.77
N PHE A 30 8.63 11.74 -0.21
CA PHE A 30 10.04 11.35 -0.36
C PHE A 30 10.99 11.98 0.66
N TRP A 31 10.50 12.86 1.50
CA TRP A 31 11.17 13.31 2.72
C TRP A 31 10.72 12.51 3.95
N ARG A 32 9.42 12.23 4.03
CA ARG A 32 8.84 11.47 5.14
C ARG A 32 9.31 10.02 5.16
N LEU A 33 9.36 9.36 4.01
CA LEU A 33 9.75 7.95 3.89
C LEU A 33 11.20 7.69 4.34
N PRO A 34 12.23 8.39 3.84
CA PRO A 34 13.60 8.21 4.33
C PRO A 34 13.74 8.51 5.83
N HIS A 35 13.04 9.52 6.33
CA HIS A 35 13.04 9.81 7.77
C HIS A 35 12.50 8.62 8.56
N ALA A 36 11.34 8.07 8.19
CA ALA A 36 10.77 6.91 8.84
C ALA A 36 11.70 5.69 8.76
N PHE A 37 12.31 5.46 7.59
CA PHE A 37 13.28 4.38 7.40
C PHE A 37 14.49 4.51 8.33
N LEU A 38 15.08 5.70 8.44
CA LEU A 38 16.27 5.93 9.25
C LEU A 38 16.00 5.94 10.75
N THR A 39 14.76 6.17 11.17
CA THR A 39 14.35 6.22 12.59
C THR A 39 13.69 4.94 13.07
N ALA A 40 13.32 4.03 12.17
CA ALA A 40 12.72 2.75 12.53
C ALA A 40 13.71 1.88 13.32
N PRO A 41 13.28 1.17 14.38
CA PRO A 41 14.16 0.28 15.17
C PRO A 41 14.76 -0.87 14.35
N ASP A 42 14.04 -1.40 13.37
CA ASP A 42 14.52 -2.41 12.42
C ASP A 42 14.01 -2.07 11.01
N PRO A 43 14.66 -1.13 10.31
CA PRO A 43 14.18 -0.63 9.03
C PRO A 43 14.13 -1.68 7.93
N HIS A 44 14.93 -2.73 8.03
CA HIS A 44 14.96 -3.82 7.05
C HIS A 44 13.83 -4.82 7.22
N ARG A 45 13.18 -4.85 8.39
CA ARG A 45 12.01 -5.69 8.67
C ARG A 45 10.75 -4.87 8.90
N THR A 46 10.66 -3.76 8.19
CA THR A 46 9.55 -2.83 8.31
C THR A 46 9.05 -2.42 6.93
N SER A 47 7.73 -2.50 6.73
CA SER A 47 7.03 -1.81 5.64
C SER A 47 6.50 -0.48 6.14
N TYR A 48 6.34 0.47 5.23
CA TYR A 48 5.90 1.84 5.51
C TYR A 48 4.62 2.10 4.75
N GLN A 49 3.51 2.30 5.49
CA GLN A 49 2.18 2.43 4.91
C GLN A 49 1.71 3.88 4.98
N PRO A 50 1.53 4.58 3.84
CA PRO A 50 0.85 5.87 3.80
C PRO A 50 -0.67 5.69 3.92
N ILE A 51 -1.40 6.80 3.97
CA ILE A 51 -2.86 6.82 4.00
C ILE A 51 -3.41 7.05 2.59
N PRO A 52 -4.01 6.07 1.93
CA PRO A 52 -4.71 6.29 0.67
C PRO A 52 -5.95 7.17 0.87
N VAL A 53 -6.00 8.26 0.13
CA VAL A 53 -7.11 9.21 0.14
C VAL A 53 -7.74 9.27 -1.25
N TYR A 54 -8.95 8.77 -1.39
CA TYR A 54 -9.63 8.67 -2.67
C TYR A 54 -10.27 10.02 -3.04
N HIS A 55 -9.50 10.94 -3.65
CA HIS A 55 -10.01 12.27 -3.96
C HIS A 55 -9.57 12.87 -5.30
N ASN A 56 -8.72 12.23 -6.10
CA ASN A 56 -8.25 12.78 -7.37
C ASN A 56 -9.40 13.19 -8.31
N ASN A 57 -10.43 12.35 -8.41
CA ASN A 57 -11.59 12.54 -9.27
C ASN A 57 -12.91 12.63 -8.47
N LEU A 58 -12.86 12.86 -7.16
CA LEU A 58 -13.98 12.79 -6.22
C LEU A 58 -15.20 13.60 -6.68
N TRP A 59 -14.97 14.82 -7.13
CA TRP A 59 -16.06 15.74 -7.52
C TRP A 59 -16.77 15.35 -8.82
N LYS A 60 -16.14 14.50 -9.64
CA LYS A 60 -16.73 13.91 -10.85
C LYS A 60 -17.51 12.63 -10.56
N ALA A 61 -17.25 12.00 -9.42
CA ALA A 61 -17.84 10.73 -9.05
C ALA A 61 -19.31 10.86 -8.61
N HIS A 62 -20.10 9.81 -8.83
CA HIS A 62 -21.46 9.73 -8.32
C HIS A 62 -21.49 9.74 -6.79
N TRP A 63 -22.54 10.27 -6.19
CA TRP A 63 -22.65 10.48 -4.74
C TRP A 63 -22.35 9.21 -3.91
N PHE A 64 -22.88 8.06 -4.33
CA PHE A 64 -22.65 6.77 -3.63
C PHE A 64 -21.17 6.31 -3.72
N ALA A 65 -20.49 6.57 -4.85
CA ALA A 65 -19.06 6.30 -4.98
C ALA A 65 -18.24 7.19 -4.05
N ARG A 66 -18.65 8.45 -3.84
CA ARG A 66 -18.04 9.35 -2.86
C ARG A 66 -18.19 8.83 -1.43
N VAL A 67 -19.38 8.34 -1.07
CA VAL A 67 -19.61 7.73 0.25
C VAL A 67 -18.69 6.54 0.47
N SER A 68 -18.57 5.63 -0.51
CA SER A 68 -17.64 4.50 -0.45
C SER A 68 -16.18 4.96 -0.32
N ALA A 69 -15.77 5.95 -1.10
CA ALA A 69 -14.43 6.51 -1.06
C ALA A 69 -14.06 7.09 0.32
N TYR A 70 -14.96 7.89 0.91
CA TYR A 70 -14.75 8.43 2.26
C TYR A 70 -14.72 7.33 3.33
N SER A 71 -15.59 6.33 3.22
CA SER A 71 -15.60 5.19 4.14
C SER A 71 -14.26 4.42 4.10
N ASN A 72 -13.75 4.15 2.90
CA ASN A 72 -12.46 3.49 2.73
C ASN A 72 -11.30 4.33 3.28
N THR A 73 -11.24 5.62 2.96
CA THR A 73 -10.22 6.53 3.50
C THR A 73 -10.27 6.56 5.03
N PHE A 74 -11.47 6.71 5.61
CA PHE A 74 -11.64 6.71 7.06
C PHE A 74 -11.15 5.41 7.71
N TRP A 75 -11.53 4.27 7.14
CA TRP A 75 -11.09 2.97 7.63
C TRP A 75 -9.56 2.85 7.63
N GLN A 76 -8.91 3.25 6.55
CA GLN A 76 -7.44 3.21 6.41
C GLN A 76 -6.74 4.19 7.37
N MET A 77 -7.30 5.37 7.60
CA MET A 77 -6.82 6.28 8.65
C MET A 77 -6.90 5.64 10.04
N MET A 78 -8.00 4.95 10.35
CA MET A 78 -8.17 4.25 11.63
C MET A 78 -7.17 3.09 11.79
N GLN A 79 -6.79 2.41 10.71
CA GLN A 79 -5.75 1.38 10.76
C GLN A 79 -4.38 1.96 11.15
N GLN A 80 -4.05 3.18 10.73
CA GLN A 80 -2.79 3.83 11.12
C GLN A 80 -2.64 4.04 12.64
N VAL A 81 -3.76 4.16 13.36
CA VAL A 81 -3.75 4.36 14.83
C VAL A 81 -3.48 3.05 15.58
N ARG A 82 -3.58 1.92 14.90
CA ARG A 82 -3.42 0.58 15.49
C ARG A 82 -2.27 -0.16 14.84
N GLU A 83 -1.07 0.33 15.09
CA GLU A 83 0.17 -0.19 14.50
C GLU A 83 0.34 -1.70 14.68
N GLU A 84 -0.12 -2.24 15.82
CA GLU A 84 -0.03 -3.66 16.14
C GLU A 84 -0.90 -4.56 15.22
N LYS A 85 -1.85 -3.97 14.48
CA LYS A 85 -2.74 -4.65 13.54
C LYS A 85 -2.56 -4.19 12.11
N LEU A 86 -1.66 -3.24 11.89
CA LEU A 86 -1.45 -2.67 10.57
C LEU A 86 -0.78 -3.71 9.66
N ALA A 87 -1.40 -3.99 8.54
CA ALA A 87 -0.84 -4.75 7.42
C ALA A 87 -0.64 -3.82 6.24
N THR A 88 0.12 -4.27 5.24
CA THR A 88 0.26 -3.53 3.98
C THR A 88 -1.01 -3.66 3.13
N TYR A 89 -1.33 -2.58 2.45
CA TYR A 89 -2.33 -2.49 1.40
C TYR A 89 -1.82 -1.52 0.34
N SER A 90 -2.60 -1.23 -0.67
CA SER A 90 -2.21 -0.38 -1.80
C SER A 90 -1.23 0.75 -1.44
N SER A 91 -0.22 0.95 -2.26
CA SER A 91 0.70 2.08 -2.18
C SER A 91 1.55 2.11 -0.90
N HIS A 92 2.43 1.15 -0.74
CA HIS A 92 3.33 1.05 0.42
C HIS A 92 4.81 1.02 0.01
N SER A 93 5.69 1.13 1.01
CA SER A 93 7.14 1.08 0.80
C SER A 93 7.80 0.07 1.73
N MET A 94 8.95 -0.44 1.33
CA MET A 94 9.69 -1.43 2.09
C MET A 94 11.18 -1.44 1.73
N SER A 95 11.99 -2.12 2.53
CA SER A 95 13.40 -2.33 2.22
C SER A 95 13.57 -3.23 0.98
N TRP A 96 14.49 -2.86 0.10
CA TRP A 96 14.91 -3.72 -1.01
C TRP A 96 15.51 -5.04 -0.54
N GLN A 97 16.27 -5.01 0.56
CA GLN A 97 16.82 -6.22 1.17
C GLN A 97 15.72 -7.21 1.52
N ALA A 98 14.64 -6.74 2.18
CA ALA A 98 13.52 -7.59 2.53
C ALA A 98 12.86 -8.24 1.29
N LEU A 99 12.69 -7.47 0.21
CA LEU A 99 12.16 -8.01 -1.04
C LEU A 99 13.02 -9.10 -1.65
N VAL A 100 14.33 -8.93 -1.62
CA VAL A 100 15.27 -9.94 -2.11
C VAL A 100 15.22 -11.20 -1.24
N ASP A 101 15.09 -11.05 0.08
CA ASP A 101 15.04 -12.17 1.02
C ASP A 101 13.84 -13.10 0.80
N ILE A 102 12.70 -12.55 0.31
CA ILE A 102 11.48 -13.33 0.05
C ILE A 102 11.29 -13.68 -1.43
N ASP A 103 12.25 -13.37 -2.28
CA ASP A 103 12.15 -13.56 -3.74
C ASP A 103 10.98 -12.79 -4.39
N PHE A 104 10.76 -11.55 -3.93
CA PHE A 104 9.77 -10.60 -4.46
C PHE A 104 8.29 -10.98 -4.24
N TRP A 105 7.39 -10.36 -5.04
CA TRP A 105 5.96 -10.58 -4.95
C TRP A 105 5.52 -11.91 -5.57
N ALA A 106 4.54 -12.53 -4.96
CA ALA A 106 3.83 -13.64 -5.59
C ALA A 106 3.00 -13.11 -6.78
N THR A 107 3.21 -13.68 -7.97
CA THR A 107 2.56 -13.27 -9.21
C THR A 107 1.25 -13.99 -9.49
N ASN A 108 0.85 -14.92 -8.65
CA ASN A 108 -0.31 -15.81 -8.82
C ASN A 108 -1.54 -15.41 -8.00
N MET A 109 -1.56 -14.18 -7.47
CA MET A 109 -2.64 -13.69 -6.59
C MET A 109 -3.11 -12.30 -6.96
N VAL A 110 -4.33 -11.99 -6.53
CA VAL A 110 -5.01 -10.71 -6.79
C VAL A 110 -4.82 -9.70 -5.65
N SER A 111 -4.46 -10.15 -4.45
CA SER A 111 -4.24 -9.32 -3.25
C SER A 111 -2.77 -9.36 -2.82
N GLU A 112 -1.88 -9.15 -3.78
CA GLU A 112 -0.42 -9.20 -3.60
C GLU A 112 0.08 -8.19 -2.56
N ASP A 113 -0.56 -7.05 -2.45
CA ASP A 113 -0.26 -5.95 -1.54
C ASP A 113 -0.46 -6.31 -0.06
N SER A 114 -1.52 -7.06 0.26
CA SER A 114 -1.76 -7.56 1.62
C SER A 114 -0.93 -8.81 1.91
N ARG A 115 -0.82 -9.69 0.91
CA ARG A 115 -0.09 -10.95 1.06
C ARG A 115 1.39 -10.75 1.30
N ILE A 116 2.02 -9.73 0.70
CA ILE A 116 3.44 -9.50 0.87
C ILE A 116 3.80 -9.28 2.35
N PHE A 117 2.94 -8.61 3.13
CA PHE A 117 3.13 -8.49 4.57
C PHE A 117 3.22 -9.86 5.25
N TRP A 118 2.27 -10.76 4.95
CA TRP A 118 2.26 -12.10 5.54
C TRP A 118 3.44 -12.93 5.08
N HIS A 119 3.91 -12.76 3.85
CA HIS A 119 5.10 -13.41 3.34
C HIS A 119 6.34 -12.97 4.14
N PHE A 120 6.55 -11.68 4.34
CA PHE A 120 7.58 -11.15 5.22
C PHE A 120 7.44 -11.66 6.66
N PHE A 121 6.23 -11.60 7.20
CA PHE A 121 5.96 -12.00 8.58
C PHE A 121 6.32 -13.47 8.83
N CYS A 122 5.96 -14.35 7.91
CA CYS A 122 6.33 -15.77 7.98
C CYS A 122 7.84 -15.96 7.79
N HIS A 123 8.46 -15.33 6.79
CA HIS A 123 9.88 -15.42 6.50
C HIS A 123 10.72 -15.00 7.72
N TYR A 124 10.39 -13.89 8.33
CA TYR A 124 11.09 -13.37 9.52
C TYR A 124 10.55 -13.91 10.86
N ARG A 125 9.74 -14.96 10.82
CA ARG A 125 9.20 -15.66 12.01
C ARG A 125 8.51 -14.72 13.00
N GLY A 126 7.59 -13.90 12.50
CA GLY A 126 6.84 -12.91 13.29
C GLY A 126 7.60 -11.62 13.61
N ARG A 127 8.84 -11.46 13.16
CA ARG A 127 9.66 -10.26 13.41
C ARG A 127 9.62 -9.32 12.21
N TYR A 128 8.43 -9.01 11.74
CA TYR A 128 8.18 -8.03 10.68
C TYR A 128 6.98 -7.17 11.08
N ARG A 129 7.02 -5.89 10.77
CA ARG A 129 5.96 -4.95 11.13
C ARG A 129 5.67 -3.98 10.00
N VAL A 130 4.55 -3.26 10.15
CA VAL A 130 4.21 -2.12 9.30
C VAL A 130 4.22 -0.87 10.16
N GLU A 131 4.91 0.15 9.72
CA GLU A 131 4.96 1.46 10.36
C GLU A 131 4.05 2.44 9.61
N PRO A 132 3.15 3.13 10.31
CA PRO A 132 2.30 4.13 9.70
C PRO A 132 3.13 5.38 9.35
N LEU A 133 3.03 5.84 8.10
CA LEU A 133 3.71 7.07 7.70
C LEU A 133 2.97 8.33 8.16
N TYR A 134 1.67 8.24 8.47
CA TYR A 134 0.80 9.39 8.74
C TYR A 134 0.89 10.44 7.64
N PHE A 135 1.03 10.00 6.41
CA PHE A 135 1.16 10.84 5.22
C PHE A 135 0.15 10.40 4.16
N PRO A 136 -0.63 11.33 3.59
CA PRO A 136 -1.63 10.98 2.58
C PRO A 136 -0.99 10.77 1.20
N VAL A 137 -1.52 9.80 0.46
CA VAL A 137 -1.33 9.64 -0.98
C VAL A 137 -2.69 9.65 -1.66
N SER A 138 -2.78 10.34 -2.79
CA SER A 138 -4.06 10.55 -3.48
C SER A 138 -4.34 9.46 -4.49
N MET A 139 -5.57 8.96 -4.52
CA MET A 139 -6.02 7.90 -5.43
C MET A 139 -7.35 8.26 -6.09
N ASP A 140 -7.70 7.56 -7.14
CA ASP A 140 -8.95 7.72 -7.84
C ASP A 140 -10.12 7.03 -7.12
N VAL A 141 -11.27 7.70 -7.13
CA VAL A 141 -12.55 7.07 -6.79
C VAL A 141 -12.97 6.17 -7.95
N CYS A 142 -13.38 4.93 -7.66
CA CYS A 142 -13.92 4.03 -8.67
C CYS A 142 -15.16 4.61 -9.32
N MET A 143 -15.08 4.93 -10.61
CA MET A 143 -16.19 5.49 -11.40
C MET A 143 -16.16 5.04 -12.85
N ASP A 144 -17.29 5.08 -13.51
CA ASP A 144 -17.47 4.83 -14.94
C ASP A 144 -18.43 5.88 -15.54
N LYS A 145 -18.57 5.87 -16.87
CA LYS A 145 -19.43 6.81 -17.60
C LYS A 145 -20.92 6.76 -17.22
N THR A 146 -21.38 5.62 -16.69
CA THR A 146 -22.79 5.42 -16.29
C THR A 146 -22.88 4.95 -14.85
N THR A 147 -23.99 5.33 -14.17
CA THR A 147 -24.30 4.94 -12.80
C THR A 147 -24.30 3.43 -12.61
N GLY A 148 -24.96 2.69 -13.52
CA GLY A 148 -25.04 1.22 -13.42
C GLY A 148 -23.67 0.55 -13.54
N LYS A 149 -22.80 1.02 -14.45
CA LYS A 149 -21.44 0.51 -14.57
C LYS A 149 -20.61 0.85 -13.35
N THR A 150 -20.74 2.05 -12.79
CA THR A 150 -20.05 2.44 -11.56
C THR A 150 -20.43 1.53 -10.39
N ILE A 151 -21.72 1.23 -10.21
CA ILE A 151 -22.17 0.28 -9.17
C ILE A 151 -21.58 -1.11 -9.39
N GLY A 152 -21.62 -1.62 -10.63
CA GLY A 152 -21.05 -2.91 -10.97
C GLY A 152 -19.53 -2.98 -10.73
N ASN A 153 -18.80 -1.91 -11.01
CA ASN A 153 -17.37 -1.82 -10.78
C ASN A 153 -17.03 -1.75 -9.29
N LEU A 154 -17.76 -0.95 -8.51
CA LEU A 154 -17.64 -0.89 -7.05
C LEU A 154 -17.89 -2.26 -6.41
N TYR A 155 -18.97 -2.94 -6.82
CA TYR A 155 -19.27 -4.28 -6.31
C TYR A 155 -18.14 -5.28 -6.61
N ARG A 156 -17.61 -5.28 -7.84
CA ARG A 156 -16.48 -6.14 -8.23
C ARG A 156 -15.22 -5.82 -7.44
N GLN A 157 -14.94 -4.54 -7.21
CA GLN A 157 -13.80 -4.10 -6.40
C GLN A 157 -13.92 -4.57 -4.94
N GLN A 158 -15.07 -4.33 -4.30
CA GLN A 158 -15.32 -4.76 -2.92
C GLN A 158 -15.28 -6.29 -2.77
N ARG A 159 -15.87 -7.00 -3.73
CA ARG A 159 -15.82 -8.46 -3.76
C ARG A 159 -14.38 -8.98 -3.89
N ARG A 160 -13.55 -8.36 -4.73
CA ARG A 160 -12.14 -8.72 -4.89
C ARG A 160 -11.36 -8.49 -3.61
N TRP A 161 -11.58 -7.38 -2.94
CA TRP A 161 -10.93 -7.08 -1.66
C TRP A 161 -11.36 -8.06 -0.56
N GLY A 162 -12.67 -8.31 -0.42
CA GLY A 162 -13.17 -9.29 0.54
C GLY A 162 -12.61 -10.69 0.31
N TRP A 163 -12.58 -11.13 -0.96
CA TRP A 163 -11.98 -12.41 -1.32
C TRP A 163 -10.49 -12.50 -0.97
N GLY A 164 -9.74 -11.42 -1.19
CA GLY A 164 -8.30 -11.38 -0.92
C GLY A 164 -7.94 -11.41 0.57
N VAL A 165 -8.87 -11.01 1.45
CA VAL A 165 -8.66 -11.05 2.91
C VAL A 165 -8.94 -12.44 3.48
N GLU A 166 -9.80 -13.23 2.84
CA GLU A 166 -10.20 -14.56 3.33
C GLU A 166 -9.29 -15.70 2.86
N ASN A 167 -8.41 -15.47 1.90
CA ASN A 167 -7.48 -16.46 1.34
C ASN A 167 -6.02 -16.09 1.59
#